data_3e4973cf9e4a3f7e0db0a9b541163660
#
_entry.id   3e4973cf9e4a3f7e0db0a9b541163660
#
_cell.length_a   1.000
_cell.length_b   1.000
_cell.length_c   1.000
_cell.angle_alpha   90.00
_cell.angle_beta   90.00
_cell.angle_gamma   90.00
#
_symmetry.space_group_name_H-M   'P 1'
#
loop_
_entity.id
_entity.type
_entity.pdbx_description
1 polymer ?
#
loop_
_entity_poly.entity_id
_entity_poly.type
_entity_poly.pdbx_seq_one_letter_code
_entity_poly.pdbx_strand_id
1 'polypeptide(L)'
;MLNQFSRTELLLGKEALEKLANSRVIVFGIGGVGAYAVEALVRSGLGTIDIVDDDKVCITNLNRQLYATRSTVGKYKVDVAKERILDINPNCVVNTHQTFYTPKTENEFDFSQYDYVIDAIDTVVGKLSLIEKAKAVGTPIICAMGAGNKLDPTKFEVTDISKTSVCPLAKVIRTELKKRKIKGVKVVYSKELPIKPKEDMSISCKNHCVCPPGTRKCTVKHQIPGSTAFVPPVVGLIIAGEVIKDLIKEN
;
A
#
# COMPACT_ATOMS: atom_id res chain seq x y z
N MET A 1 9.39 16.59 -26.83
CA MET A 1 10.65 16.83 -26.08
C MET A 1 10.83 15.66 -25.12
N LEU A 2 12.06 15.10 -24.99
CA LEU A 2 12.30 13.99 -24.07
C LEU A 2 12.09 14.43 -22.62
N ASN A 3 11.41 13.57 -21.82
CA ASN A 3 11.14 13.77 -20.40
C ASN A 3 11.24 12.45 -19.64
N GLN A 4 11.03 12.46 -18.32
CA GLN A 4 11.11 11.29 -17.44
C GLN A 4 10.13 10.17 -17.81
N PHE A 5 9.07 10.46 -18.56
CA PHE A 5 8.03 9.47 -18.95
C PHE A 5 8.16 8.99 -20.38
N SER A 6 9.16 9.46 -21.16
CA SER A 6 9.29 9.14 -22.59
C SER A 6 9.34 7.64 -22.88
N ARG A 7 9.97 6.84 -22.01
CA ARG A 7 9.99 5.38 -22.17
C ARG A 7 8.66 4.71 -21.81
N THR A 8 7.91 5.28 -20.89
CA THR A 8 6.55 4.84 -20.55
C THR A 8 5.61 5.16 -21.71
N GLU A 9 5.76 6.34 -22.32
CA GLU A 9 5.00 6.76 -23.50
C GLU A 9 5.18 5.83 -24.70
N LEU A 10 6.41 5.36 -24.94
CA LEU A 10 6.69 4.39 -26.00
C LEU A 10 5.93 3.06 -25.83
N LEU A 11 5.62 2.69 -24.60
CA LEU A 11 4.93 1.43 -24.29
C LEU A 11 3.41 1.61 -24.19
N LEU A 12 2.97 2.66 -23.53
CA LEU A 12 1.55 2.86 -23.19
C LEU A 12 0.83 3.82 -24.17
N GLY A 13 1.58 4.64 -24.89
CA GLY A 13 1.04 5.69 -25.76
C GLY A 13 0.74 7.00 -25.01
N LYS A 14 0.56 8.06 -25.77
CA LYS A 14 0.33 9.43 -25.27
C LYS A 14 -0.98 9.55 -24.50
N GLU A 15 -2.05 8.97 -25.03
CA GLU A 15 -3.39 9.02 -24.42
C GLU A 15 -3.42 8.37 -23.04
N ALA A 16 -2.70 7.26 -22.85
CA ALA A 16 -2.58 6.62 -21.56
C ALA A 16 -1.85 7.51 -20.55
N LEU A 17 -0.78 8.22 -20.96
CA LEU A 17 -0.10 9.18 -20.10
C LEU A 17 -0.99 10.37 -19.74
N GLU A 18 -1.80 10.87 -20.66
CA GLU A 18 -2.75 11.93 -20.39
C GLU A 18 -3.82 11.48 -19.38
N LYS A 19 -4.33 10.23 -19.50
CA LYS A 19 -5.25 9.64 -18.50
C LYS A 19 -4.59 9.58 -17.13
N LEU A 20 -3.35 9.06 -17.03
CA LEU A 20 -2.62 8.98 -15.77
C LEU A 20 -2.34 10.36 -15.16
N ALA A 21 -1.96 11.34 -15.98
CA ALA A 21 -1.72 12.72 -15.53
C ALA A 21 -2.97 13.41 -14.98
N ASN A 22 -4.17 12.99 -15.40
CA ASN A 22 -5.44 13.48 -14.90
C ASN A 22 -6.06 12.62 -13.81
N SER A 23 -5.43 11.49 -13.46
CA SER A 23 -5.96 10.56 -12.45
C SER A 23 -5.51 10.93 -11.04
N ARG A 24 -6.38 10.65 -10.06
CA ARG A 24 -6.15 10.82 -8.63
C ARG A 24 -6.28 9.49 -7.88
N VAL A 25 -5.21 9.06 -7.24
CA VAL A 25 -5.16 7.79 -6.49
C VAL A 25 -4.88 8.07 -5.02
N ILE A 26 -5.60 7.38 -4.12
CA ILE A 26 -5.30 7.40 -2.70
C ILE A 26 -4.67 6.08 -2.24
N VAL A 27 -3.61 6.17 -1.42
CA VAL A 27 -2.87 5.02 -0.89
C VAL A 27 -2.90 5.03 0.63
N PHE A 28 -3.57 4.07 1.21
CA PHE A 28 -3.62 3.87 2.65
C PHE A 28 -2.50 2.91 3.10
N GLY A 29 -1.59 3.44 3.92
CA GLY A 29 -0.38 2.75 4.39
C GLY A 29 0.76 2.81 3.40
N ILE A 30 1.82 3.57 3.71
CA ILE A 30 3.03 3.70 2.88
C ILE A 30 4.24 3.03 3.52
N GLY A 31 4.00 1.80 4.02
CA GLY A 31 5.03 0.92 4.56
C GLY A 31 5.79 0.15 3.48
N GLY A 32 6.13 -1.12 3.75
CA GLY A 32 6.91 -1.97 2.84
C GLY A 32 6.22 -2.33 1.52
N VAL A 33 4.89 -2.23 1.45
CA VAL A 33 4.08 -2.46 0.23
C VAL A 33 3.71 -1.13 -0.41
N GLY A 34 2.98 -0.28 0.32
CA GLY A 34 2.41 0.94 -0.25
C GLY A 34 3.45 1.93 -0.75
N ALA A 35 4.63 2.02 -0.12
CA ALA A 35 5.70 2.89 -0.58
C ALA A 35 6.18 2.54 -2.01
N TYR A 36 6.24 1.26 -2.34
CA TYR A 36 6.63 0.83 -3.70
C TYR A 36 5.48 0.96 -4.71
N ALA A 37 4.23 0.88 -4.25
CA ALA A 37 3.08 1.20 -5.09
C ALA A 37 3.08 2.70 -5.46
N VAL A 38 3.28 3.58 -4.49
CA VAL A 38 3.42 5.04 -4.69
C VAL A 38 4.56 5.34 -5.66
N GLU A 39 5.75 4.77 -5.43
CA GLU A 39 6.93 4.96 -6.29
C GLU A 39 6.63 4.62 -7.76
N ALA A 40 6.02 3.47 -8.01
CA ALA A 40 5.73 3.02 -9.36
C ALA A 40 4.65 3.87 -10.05
N LEU A 41 3.60 4.28 -9.34
CA LEU A 41 2.57 5.18 -9.86
C LEU A 41 3.15 6.53 -10.28
N VAL A 42 3.95 7.15 -9.40
CA VAL A 42 4.57 8.45 -9.66
C VAL A 42 5.53 8.38 -10.85
N ARG A 43 6.35 7.31 -10.94
CA ARG A 43 7.25 7.06 -12.09
C ARG A 43 6.52 6.75 -13.39
N SER A 44 5.25 6.41 -13.31
CA SER A 44 4.40 6.17 -14.49
C SER A 44 3.62 7.41 -14.94
N GLY A 45 3.75 8.54 -14.25
CA GLY A 45 3.14 9.80 -14.65
C GLY A 45 1.80 10.11 -13.99
N LEU A 46 1.47 9.49 -12.85
CA LEU A 46 0.27 9.83 -12.08
C LEU A 46 0.26 11.31 -11.70
N GLY A 47 -0.88 12.00 -11.94
CA GLY A 47 -0.99 13.45 -11.72
C GLY A 47 -1.28 13.83 -10.28
N THR A 48 -2.13 13.09 -9.56
CA THR A 48 -2.47 13.39 -8.17
C THR A 48 -2.40 12.13 -7.31
N ILE A 49 -1.74 12.24 -6.17
CA ILE A 49 -1.65 11.16 -5.21
C ILE A 49 -1.93 11.66 -3.79
N ASP A 50 -2.81 10.95 -3.10
CA ASP A 50 -3.08 11.12 -1.68
C ASP A 50 -2.42 9.97 -0.92
N ILE A 51 -1.60 10.26 0.09
CA ILE A 51 -0.88 9.26 0.88
C ILE A 51 -1.25 9.38 2.35
N VAL A 52 -1.66 8.25 2.94
CA VAL A 52 -2.19 8.17 4.31
C VAL A 52 -1.33 7.24 5.15
N ASP A 53 -0.65 7.76 6.17
CA ASP A 53 0.12 6.98 7.15
C ASP A 53 0.40 7.87 8.36
N ASP A 54 0.16 7.40 9.58
CA ASP A 54 0.40 8.15 10.82
C ASP A 54 1.78 7.91 11.42
N ASP A 55 2.52 6.92 10.91
CA ASP A 55 3.79 6.51 11.48
C ASP A 55 4.95 7.44 11.12
N LYS A 56 5.92 7.48 12.02
CA LYS A 56 7.26 7.95 11.72
C LYS A 56 8.15 6.81 11.25
N VAL A 57 9.19 7.13 10.51
CA VAL A 57 10.22 6.16 10.11
C VAL A 57 10.93 5.62 11.35
N CYS A 58 10.91 4.29 11.52
CA CYS A 58 11.62 3.58 12.57
C CYS A 58 12.86 2.87 12.02
N ILE A 59 13.91 2.71 12.84
CA ILE A 59 15.12 1.98 12.44
C ILE A 59 14.83 0.55 11.94
N THR A 60 13.82 -0.11 12.49
CA THR A 60 13.39 -1.45 12.07
C THR A 60 12.66 -1.49 10.73
N ASN A 61 12.39 -0.33 10.13
CA ASN A 61 11.78 -0.24 8.80
C ASN A 61 12.82 -0.28 7.68
N LEU A 62 14.11 0.00 7.98
CA LEU A 62 15.18 0.13 7.00
C LEU A 62 15.36 -1.12 6.13
N ASN A 63 15.01 -2.28 6.66
CA ASN A 63 15.18 -3.53 5.95
C ASN A 63 14.22 -3.73 4.76
N ARG A 64 13.12 -2.92 4.65
CA ARG A 64 12.09 -3.17 3.63
C ARG A 64 11.27 -1.97 3.18
N GLN A 65 11.31 -0.84 3.89
CA GLN A 65 10.51 0.33 3.53
C GLN A 65 11.33 1.33 2.72
N LEU A 66 10.85 1.72 1.55
CA LEU A 66 11.55 2.58 0.59
C LEU A 66 11.99 3.92 1.19
N TYR A 67 11.12 4.54 2.00
CA TYR A 67 11.36 5.85 2.60
C TYR A 67 12.24 5.79 3.86
N ALA A 68 12.54 4.57 4.33
CA ALA A 68 13.32 4.38 5.55
C ALA A 68 14.82 4.30 5.26
N THR A 69 15.51 5.35 5.62
CA THR A 69 16.98 5.46 5.61
C THR A 69 17.45 5.98 6.95
N ARG A 70 18.75 5.93 7.25
CA ARG A 70 19.29 6.46 8.51
C ARG A 70 18.97 7.94 8.71
N SER A 71 19.01 8.73 7.62
CA SER A 71 18.74 10.18 7.65
C SER A 71 17.25 10.54 7.79
N THR A 72 16.35 9.57 7.59
CA THR A 72 14.89 9.80 7.68
C THR A 72 14.27 9.24 8.97
N VAL A 73 15.02 8.48 9.79
CA VAL A 73 14.52 7.97 11.08
C VAL A 73 14.00 9.12 11.94
N GLY A 74 12.78 8.97 12.46
CA GLY A 74 12.08 9.96 13.30
C GLY A 74 11.22 10.96 12.53
N LYS A 75 11.37 11.10 11.21
CA LYS A 75 10.49 11.91 10.36
C LYS A 75 9.18 11.18 10.07
N TYR A 76 8.10 11.90 9.81
CA TYR A 76 6.85 11.27 9.34
C TYR A 76 7.05 10.66 7.96
N LYS A 77 6.50 9.46 7.75
CA LYS A 77 6.63 8.74 6.48
C LYS A 77 6.03 9.53 5.31
N VAL A 78 4.88 10.18 5.53
CA VAL A 78 4.20 10.96 4.49
C VAL A 78 5.02 12.17 4.05
N ASP A 79 5.76 12.81 4.95
CA ASP A 79 6.61 13.96 4.62
C ASP A 79 7.82 13.52 3.79
N VAL A 80 8.50 12.44 4.21
CA VAL A 80 9.62 11.86 3.45
C VAL A 80 9.17 11.37 2.08
N ALA A 81 7.98 10.77 2.00
CA ALA A 81 7.40 10.33 0.74
C ALA A 81 7.13 11.51 -0.19
N LYS A 82 6.55 12.61 0.32
CA LYS A 82 6.27 13.81 -0.47
C LYS A 82 7.54 14.41 -1.07
N GLU A 83 8.61 14.56 -0.28
CA GLU A 83 9.91 15.04 -0.76
C GLU A 83 10.40 14.18 -1.94
N ARG A 84 10.36 12.86 -1.80
CA ARG A 84 10.79 11.92 -2.84
C ARG A 84 9.89 11.94 -4.09
N ILE A 85 8.58 12.02 -3.91
CA ILE A 85 7.62 12.09 -5.02
C ILE A 85 7.89 13.32 -5.89
N LEU A 86 8.08 14.48 -5.26
CA LEU A 86 8.32 15.74 -5.96
C LEU A 86 9.71 15.80 -6.64
N ASP A 87 10.69 15.06 -6.12
CA ASP A 87 12.00 14.88 -6.77
C ASP A 87 11.92 14.00 -8.04
N ILE A 88 10.97 13.05 -8.07
CA ILE A 88 10.72 12.17 -9.24
C ILE A 88 9.81 12.86 -10.27
N ASN A 89 8.69 13.41 -9.80
CA ASN A 89 7.69 14.08 -10.61
C ASN A 89 7.28 15.42 -9.97
N PRO A 90 7.95 16.52 -10.31
CA PRO A 90 7.67 17.83 -9.72
C PRO A 90 6.27 18.37 -10.05
N ASN A 91 5.59 17.81 -11.05
CA ASN A 91 4.23 18.20 -11.44
C ASN A 91 3.14 17.39 -10.73
N CYS A 92 3.51 16.37 -9.94
CA CYS A 92 2.55 15.57 -9.19
C CYS A 92 1.97 16.38 -8.03
N VAL A 93 0.65 16.43 -7.92
CA VAL A 93 -0.03 16.96 -6.74
C VAL A 93 0.00 15.94 -5.63
N VAL A 94 0.66 16.26 -4.50
CA VAL A 94 0.84 15.34 -3.38
C VAL A 94 0.12 15.85 -2.14
N ASN A 95 -0.94 15.14 -1.75
CA ASN A 95 -1.68 15.38 -0.52
C ASN A 95 -1.24 14.39 0.56
N THR A 96 -0.79 14.89 1.70
CA THR A 96 -0.31 14.07 2.83
C THR A 96 -1.32 14.06 3.96
N HIS A 97 -1.64 12.86 4.47
CA HIS A 97 -2.55 12.67 5.59
C HIS A 97 -1.83 11.91 6.71
N GLN A 98 -1.47 12.61 7.78
CA GLN A 98 -0.85 12.00 8.97
C GLN A 98 -1.94 11.38 9.86
N THR A 99 -2.70 10.43 9.30
CA THR A 99 -3.88 9.85 9.93
C THR A 99 -3.75 8.32 10.02
N PHE A 100 -4.07 7.76 11.18
CA PHE A 100 -4.31 6.34 11.31
C PHE A 100 -5.72 6.01 10.87
N TYR A 101 -5.84 5.34 9.73
CA TYR A 101 -7.14 4.99 9.19
C TYR A 101 -7.86 3.92 10.02
N THR A 102 -9.05 4.26 10.47
CA THR A 102 -9.99 3.40 11.21
C THR A 102 -11.43 3.81 10.87
N PRO A 103 -12.46 3.04 11.27
CA PRO A 103 -13.85 3.47 11.15
C PRO A 103 -14.17 4.80 11.87
N LYS A 104 -13.33 5.25 12.81
CA LYS A 104 -13.52 6.55 13.47
C LYS A 104 -13.02 7.73 12.64
N THR A 105 -12.05 7.50 11.77
CA THR A 105 -11.43 8.52 10.89
C THR A 105 -11.90 8.38 9.43
N GLU A 106 -12.75 7.41 9.11
CA GLU A 106 -13.20 7.15 7.74
C GLU A 106 -13.92 8.32 7.06
N ASN A 107 -14.59 9.19 7.85
CA ASN A 107 -15.30 10.36 7.35
C ASN A 107 -14.37 11.55 7.00
N GLU A 108 -13.07 11.44 7.26
CA GLU A 108 -12.06 12.40 6.80
C GLU A 108 -11.79 12.26 5.29
N PHE A 109 -12.28 11.18 4.67
CA PHE A 109 -11.99 10.81 3.28
C PHE A 109 -13.28 10.66 2.47
N ASP A 110 -13.42 11.47 1.43
CA ASP A 110 -14.48 11.31 0.43
C ASP A 110 -13.97 10.43 -0.72
N PHE A 111 -14.36 9.16 -0.69
CA PHE A 111 -13.90 8.16 -1.65
C PHE A 111 -14.37 8.44 -3.10
N SER A 112 -15.42 9.23 -3.30
CA SER A 112 -15.91 9.60 -4.64
C SER A 112 -14.96 10.52 -5.41
N GLN A 113 -14.01 11.16 -4.73
CA GLN A 113 -13.02 12.05 -5.33
C GLN A 113 -11.82 11.34 -5.93
N TYR A 114 -11.72 10.01 -5.79
CA TYR A 114 -10.58 9.23 -6.25
C TYR A 114 -10.97 8.32 -7.41
N ASP A 115 -10.08 8.21 -8.38
CA ASP A 115 -10.23 7.26 -9.49
C ASP A 115 -9.85 5.83 -9.05
N TYR A 116 -9.03 5.71 -7.98
CA TYR A 116 -8.62 4.42 -7.46
C TYR A 116 -8.20 4.49 -5.98
N VAL A 117 -8.50 3.42 -5.23
CA VAL A 117 -8.09 3.25 -3.83
C VAL A 117 -7.10 2.08 -3.73
N ILE A 118 -5.97 2.31 -3.07
CA ILE A 118 -5.00 1.25 -2.73
C ILE A 118 -5.01 1.04 -1.21
N ASP A 119 -5.34 -0.17 -0.81
CA ASP A 119 -5.27 -0.61 0.58
C ASP A 119 -3.98 -1.42 0.83
N ALA A 120 -3.02 -0.80 1.49
CA ALA A 120 -1.76 -1.41 1.92
C ALA A 120 -1.56 -1.36 3.46
N ILE A 121 -2.64 -1.14 4.23
CA ILE A 121 -2.60 -1.21 5.69
C ILE A 121 -2.61 -2.66 6.21
N ASP A 122 -2.30 -2.86 7.48
CA ASP A 122 -2.19 -4.20 8.09
C ASP A 122 -3.34 -4.55 9.06
N THR A 123 -4.28 -3.65 9.29
CA THR A 123 -5.39 -3.84 10.22
C THR A 123 -6.64 -4.38 9.51
N VAL A 124 -7.20 -5.47 10.03
CA VAL A 124 -8.42 -6.10 9.48
C VAL A 124 -9.60 -5.13 9.47
N VAL A 125 -9.81 -4.43 10.58
CA VAL A 125 -10.93 -3.48 10.73
C VAL A 125 -10.83 -2.33 9.73
N GLY A 126 -9.63 -1.74 9.58
CA GLY A 126 -9.39 -0.69 8.59
C GLY A 126 -9.59 -1.17 7.16
N LYS A 127 -9.06 -2.37 6.81
CA LYS A 127 -9.27 -2.95 5.47
C LYS A 127 -10.75 -3.14 5.12
N LEU A 128 -11.53 -3.64 6.07
CA LEU A 128 -12.97 -3.83 5.87
C LEU A 128 -13.69 -2.51 5.64
N SER A 129 -13.39 -1.49 6.46
CA SER A 129 -13.94 -0.14 6.29
C SER A 129 -13.55 0.48 4.94
N LEU A 130 -12.26 0.38 4.51
CA LEU A 130 -11.82 0.85 3.19
C LEU A 130 -12.61 0.21 2.05
N ILE A 131 -12.77 -1.11 2.11
CA ILE A 131 -13.52 -1.86 1.10
C ILE A 131 -15.00 -1.43 1.08
N GLU A 132 -15.64 -1.33 2.25
CA GLU A 132 -17.03 -0.91 2.37
C GLU A 132 -17.26 0.49 1.81
N LYS A 133 -16.41 1.46 2.18
CA LYS A 133 -16.51 2.84 1.72
C LYS A 133 -16.27 2.99 0.21
N ALA A 134 -15.21 2.38 -0.31
CA ALA A 134 -14.93 2.43 -1.75
C ALA A 134 -16.07 1.78 -2.57
N LYS A 135 -16.57 0.62 -2.13
CA LYS A 135 -17.69 -0.05 -2.80
C LYS A 135 -19.00 0.73 -2.72
N ALA A 136 -19.26 1.43 -1.64
CA ALA A 136 -20.49 2.22 -1.47
C ALA A 136 -20.62 3.36 -2.50
N VAL A 137 -19.49 3.94 -2.92
CA VAL A 137 -19.45 5.02 -3.92
C VAL A 137 -19.01 4.55 -5.31
N GLY A 138 -18.73 3.25 -5.48
CA GLY A 138 -18.31 2.68 -6.77
C GLY A 138 -16.86 2.90 -7.15
N THR A 139 -16.03 3.46 -6.27
CA THR A 139 -14.59 3.67 -6.55
C THR A 139 -13.85 2.34 -6.56
N PRO A 140 -13.05 2.04 -7.60
CA PRO A 140 -12.24 0.84 -7.66
C PRO A 140 -11.26 0.75 -6.50
N ILE A 141 -11.10 -0.47 -5.95
CA ILE A 141 -10.15 -0.72 -4.86
C ILE A 141 -9.35 -1.99 -5.11
N ILE A 142 -8.04 -1.94 -4.79
CA ILE A 142 -7.16 -3.10 -4.73
C ILE A 142 -6.52 -3.21 -3.36
N CYS A 143 -6.52 -4.42 -2.78
CA CYS A 143 -6.03 -4.64 -1.43
C CYS A 143 -4.81 -5.55 -1.41
N ALA A 144 -3.74 -5.13 -0.72
CA ALA A 144 -2.64 -6.00 -0.38
C ALA A 144 -3.04 -6.97 0.73
N MET A 145 -2.85 -8.27 0.50
CA MET A 145 -2.96 -9.27 1.55
C MET A 145 -1.61 -9.46 2.27
N GLY A 146 -1.46 -10.52 3.07
CA GLY A 146 -0.27 -10.71 3.92
C GLY A 146 1.01 -10.89 3.10
N ALA A 147 1.94 -9.95 3.21
CA ALA A 147 3.28 -9.99 2.59
C ALA A 147 4.40 -10.38 3.58
N GLY A 148 4.12 -10.48 4.87
CA GLY A 148 5.07 -10.93 5.88
C GLY A 148 5.20 -12.45 5.94
N ASN A 149 6.30 -12.93 6.56
CA ASN A 149 6.61 -14.34 6.77
C ASN A 149 6.69 -15.15 5.46
N LYS A 150 7.28 -14.58 4.41
CA LYS A 150 7.42 -15.14 3.08
C LYS A 150 8.80 -14.86 2.50
N LEU A 151 9.25 -15.73 1.59
CA LEU A 151 10.54 -15.63 0.91
C LEU A 151 10.42 -15.69 -0.62
N ASP A 152 9.29 -16.14 -1.16
CA ASP A 152 9.10 -16.29 -2.59
C ASP A 152 8.15 -15.23 -3.15
N PRO A 153 8.68 -14.13 -3.72
CA PRO A 153 7.86 -13.08 -4.32
C PRO A 153 7.16 -13.52 -5.61
N THR A 154 7.58 -14.63 -6.23
CA THR A 154 6.97 -15.12 -7.48
C THR A 154 5.62 -15.81 -7.26
N LYS A 155 5.27 -16.11 -5.99
CA LYS A 155 3.99 -16.73 -5.62
C LYS A 155 2.87 -15.74 -5.38
N PHE A 156 3.09 -14.45 -5.64
CA PHE A 156 2.00 -13.47 -5.57
C PHE A 156 1.15 -13.48 -6.84
N GLU A 157 -0.16 -13.39 -6.63
CA GLU A 157 -1.18 -13.37 -7.68
C GLU A 157 -2.18 -12.24 -7.45
N VAL A 158 -2.72 -11.72 -8.55
CA VAL A 158 -3.86 -10.81 -8.57
C VAL A 158 -5.13 -11.61 -8.81
N THR A 159 -6.11 -11.48 -7.94
CA THR A 159 -7.38 -12.19 -8.09
C THR A 159 -8.52 -11.51 -7.32
N ASP A 160 -9.74 -12.02 -7.48
CA ASP A 160 -10.84 -11.71 -6.57
C ASP A 160 -10.63 -12.36 -5.21
N ILE A 161 -10.97 -11.66 -4.13
CA ILE A 161 -10.83 -12.16 -2.74
C ILE A 161 -11.50 -13.53 -2.54
N SER A 162 -12.59 -13.82 -3.23
CA SER A 162 -13.32 -15.09 -3.12
C SER A 162 -12.51 -16.29 -3.62
N LYS A 163 -11.54 -16.05 -4.52
CA LYS A 163 -10.69 -17.08 -5.13
C LYS A 163 -9.36 -17.29 -4.40
N THR A 164 -9.11 -16.53 -3.32
CA THR A 164 -7.87 -16.64 -2.55
C THR A 164 -7.79 -17.96 -1.77
N SER A 165 -6.58 -18.44 -1.55
CA SER A 165 -6.28 -19.63 -0.75
C SER A 165 -5.11 -19.35 0.21
N VAL A 166 -4.77 -20.29 1.08
CA VAL A 166 -3.53 -20.32 1.89
C VAL A 166 -3.33 -19.13 2.83
N CYS A 167 -3.47 -17.88 2.36
CA CYS A 167 -3.17 -16.66 3.13
C CYS A 167 -4.14 -16.47 4.31
N PRO A 168 -3.66 -16.43 5.58
CA PRO A 168 -4.52 -16.27 6.75
C PRO A 168 -5.30 -14.95 6.74
N LEU A 169 -4.66 -13.83 6.37
CA LEU A 169 -5.31 -12.53 6.29
C LEU A 169 -6.44 -12.53 5.25
N ALA A 170 -6.16 -13.07 4.05
CA ALA A 170 -7.18 -13.18 3.01
C ALA A 170 -8.38 -14.05 3.46
N LYS A 171 -8.13 -15.13 4.24
CA LYS A 171 -9.21 -15.96 4.82
C LYS A 171 -10.12 -15.14 5.74
N VAL A 172 -9.55 -14.31 6.61
CA VAL A 172 -10.32 -13.46 7.53
C VAL A 172 -11.13 -12.43 6.74
N ILE A 173 -10.50 -11.67 5.84
CA ILE A 173 -11.17 -10.65 5.02
C ILE A 173 -12.28 -11.28 4.18
N ARG A 174 -12.04 -12.39 3.49
CA ARG A 174 -13.04 -13.11 2.69
C ARG A 174 -14.24 -13.53 3.51
N THR A 175 -14.02 -14.05 4.73
CA THR A 175 -15.10 -14.48 5.64
C THR A 175 -15.96 -13.29 6.05
N GLU A 176 -15.35 -12.18 6.43
CA GLU A 176 -16.04 -10.98 6.85
C GLU A 176 -16.82 -10.31 5.70
N LEU A 177 -16.23 -10.24 4.50
CA LEU A 177 -16.90 -9.70 3.31
C LEU A 177 -18.10 -10.55 2.90
N LYS A 178 -18.01 -11.88 3.04
CA LYS A 178 -19.14 -12.79 2.80
C LYS A 178 -20.34 -12.48 3.72
N LYS A 179 -20.09 -12.25 5.03
CA LYS A 179 -21.12 -11.84 6.00
C LYS A 179 -21.78 -10.51 5.62
N ARG A 180 -21.01 -9.56 5.05
CA ARG A 180 -21.46 -8.25 4.61
C ARG A 180 -22.04 -8.25 3.19
N LYS A 181 -22.09 -9.43 2.53
CA LYS A 181 -22.55 -9.59 1.13
C LYS A 181 -21.78 -8.74 0.10
N ILE A 182 -20.53 -8.37 0.41
CA ILE A 182 -19.63 -7.62 -0.49
C ILE A 182 -18.87 -8.61 -1.38
N LYS A 183 -18.86 -8.33 -2.70
CA LYS A 183 -18.24 -9.15 -3.74
C LYS A 183 -17.35 -8.29 -4.65
N GLY A 184 -16.54 -8.92 -5.49
CA GLY A 184 -15.76 -8.23 -6.53
C GLY A 184 -14.64 -7.37 -5.96
N VAL A 185 -13.88 -7.85 -4.98
CA VAL A 185 -12.74 -7.14 -4.39
C VAL A 185 -11.45 -7.69 -4.94
N LYS A 186 -10.72 -6.87 -5.72
CA LYS A 186 -9.41 -7.20 -6.27
C LYS A 186 -8.36 -7.20 -5.17
N VAL A 187 -7.57 -8.26 -5.11
CA VAL A 187 -6.50 -8.39 -4.11
C VAL A 187 -5.21 -8.92 -4.73
N VAL A 188 -4.09 -8.56 -4.09
CA VAL A 188 -2.78 -9.20 -4.32
C VAL A 188 -2.47 -10.06 -3.10
N TYR A 189 -2.31 -11.36 -3.32
CA TYR A 189 -2.04 -12.33 -2.26
C TYR A 189 -1.01 -13.37 -2.70
N SER A 190 -0.40 -14.08 -1.76
CA SER A 190 0.57 -15.13 -2.06
C SER A 190 -0.01 -16.51 -1.78
N LYS A 191 0.32 -17.46 -2.65
CA LYS A 191 0.11 -18.91 -2.46
C LYS A 191 1.18 -19.58 -1.60
N GLU A 192 2.20 -18.84 -1.17
CA GLU A 192 3.21 -19.34 -0.25
C GLU A 192 2.63 -19.50 1.14
N LEU A 193 2.85 -20.67 1.75
CA LEU A 193 2.55 -20.88 3.17
C LEU A 193 3.41 -19.95 4.03
N PRO A 194 2.82 -19.21 5.00
CA PRO A 194 3.60 -18.38 5.88
C PRO A 194 4.63 -19.21 6.65
N ILE A 195 5.88 -18.76 6.64
CA ILE A 195 6.97 -19.36 7.43
C ILE A 195 6.77 -18.97 8.89
N LYS A 196 6.93 -19.93 9.80
CA LYS A 196 6.92 -19.62 11.23
C LYS A 196 8.13 -18.75 11.56
N PRO A 197 7.96 -17.52 12.11
CA PRO A 197 9.09 -16.70 12.50
C PRO A 197 9.97 -17.42 13.54
N LYS A 198 11.26 -17.24 13.44
CA LYS A 198 12.19 -17.63 14.51
C LYS A 198 12.05 -16.59 15.62
N GLU A 199 11.36 -16.93 16.69
CA GLU A 199 11.13 -16.02 17.81
C GLU A 199 12.42 -15.91 18.64
N ASP A 200 13.05 -14.77 18.59
CA ASP A 200 14.09 -14.36 19.52
C ASP A 200 13.59 -13.13 20.29
N MET A 201 13.32 -13.33 21.57
CA MET A 201 12.78 -12.29 22.45
C MET A 201 13.76 -11.15 22.67
N SER A 202 15.07 -11.37 22.46
CA SER A 202 16.12 -10.35 22.63
C SER A 202 16.11 -9.29 21.53
N ILE A 203 15.65 -9.66 20.31
CA ILE A 203 15.58 -8.76 19.14
C ILE A 203 14.15 -8.35 18.78
N SER A 204 13.17 -8.74 19.60
CA SER A 204 11.76 -8.43 19.34
C SER A 204 11.41 -6.99 19.73
N CYS A 205 10.82 -6.24 18.80
CA CYS A 205 10.23 -4.92 19.12
C CYS A 205 9.13 -4.97 20.20
N LYS A 206 8.63 -6.14 20.58
CA LYS A 206 7.72 -6.29 21.71
C LYS A 206 8.39 -5.93 23.04
N ASN A 207 9.63 -6.33 23.23
CA ASN A 207 10.36 -6.15 24.48
C ASN A 207 11.29 -4.93 24.46
N HIS A 208 11.80 -4.60 23.28
CA HIS A 208 12.77 -3.51 23.09
C HIS A 208 12.27 -2.57 21.96
N CYS A 209 11.21 -1.79 22.26
CA CYS A 209 10.68 -0.83 21.30
C CYS A 209 11.64 0.36 21.15
N VAL A 210 12.18 0.53 19.95
CA VAL A 210 13.04 1.66 19.54
C VAL A 210 12.29 2.66 18.64
N CYS A 211 10.96 2.64 18.67
CA CYS A 211 10.14 3.56 17.88
C CYS A 211 10.33 5.00 18.34
N PRO A 212 10.33 5.97 17.42
CA PRO A 212 10.39 7.40 17.77
C PRO A 212 9.24 7.81 18.71
N PRO A 213 9.44 8.81 19.58
CA PRO A 213 8.38 9.32 20.45
C PRO A 213 7.13 9.76 19.66
N GLY A 214 5.95 9.50 20.21
CA GLY A 214 4.66 9.90 19.60
C GLY A 214 4.14 8.93 18.55
N THR A 215 4.83 7.81 18.29
CA THR A 215 4.32 6.75 17.39
C THR A 215 3.58 5.67 18.17
N ARG A 216 2.66 4.95 17.48
CA ARG A 216 2.04 3.76 18.05
C ARG A 216 3.10 2.69 18.33
N LYS A 217 3.09 2.15 19.55
CA LYS A 217 4.07 1.14 19.95
C LYS A 217 3.78 -0.19 19.28
N CYS A 218 4.83 -0.83 18.73
CA CYS A 218 4.77 -2.20 18.18
C CYS A 218 4.33 -3.25 19.22
N THR A 219 4.46 -2.94 20.52
CA THR A 219 4.09 -3.81 21.64
C THR A 219 2.60 -4.18 21.67
N VAL A 220 1.73 -3.41 21.01
CA VAL A 220 0.29 -3.67 20.91
C VAL A 220 -0.03 -4.79 19.91
N LYS A 221 0.88 -5.15 19.01
CA LYS A 221 0.66 -6.21 18.00
C LYS A 221 0.85 -7.59 18.62
N HIS A 222 -0.12 -8.49 18.40
CA HIS A 222 -0.03 -9.88 18.87
C HIS A 222 1.19 -10.62 18.33
N GLN A 223 1.57 -10.37 17.08
CA GLN A 223 2.76 -10.92 16.44
C GLN A 223 3.38 -9.88 15.50
N ILE A 224 4.71 -9.79 15.52
CA ILE A 224 5.47 -9.00 14.56
C ILE A 224 5.93 -9.94 13.45
N PRO A 225 5.41 -9.83 12.22
CA PRO A 225 5.79 -10.71 11.13
C PRO A 225 7.24 -10.44 10.70
N GLY A 226 7.99 -11.50 10.40
CA GLY A 226 9.25 -11.38 9.69
C GLY A 226 9.04 -10.81 8.30
N SER A 227 10.04 -10.11 7.78
CA SER A 227 9.97 -9.51 6.44
C SER A 227 11.35 -9.31 5.84
N THR A 228 11.41 -9.26 4.52
CA THR A 228 12.63 -9.08 3.72
C THR A 228 12.50 -7.86 2.82
N ALA A 229 13.63 -7.43 2.23
CA ALA A 229 13.66 -6.28 1.32
C ALA A 229 13.04 -6.55 -0.05
N PHE A 230 12.77 -7.79 -0.42
CA PHE A 230 12.36 -8.17 -1.78
C PHE A 230 10.94 -8.73 -1.89
N VAL A 231 10.27 -9.09 -0.79
CA VAL A 231 8.91 -9.64 -0.84
C VAL A 231 7.85 -8.55 -0.82
N PRO A 232 7.76 -7.66 0.19
CA PRO A 232 6.75 -6.61 0.21
C PRO A 232 6.85 -5.63 -0.97
N PRO A 233 8.05 -5.24 -1.46
CA PRO A 233 8.19 -4.39 -2.62
C PRO A 233 7.51 -4.92 -3.88
N VAL A 234 7.67 -6.21 -4.16
CA VAL A 234 7.04 -6.84 -5.34
C VAL A 234 5.53 -6.74 -5.28
N VAL A 235 4.92 -6.89 -4.10
CA VAL A 235 3.47 -6.69 -3.94
C VAL A 235 3.06 -5.27 -4.31
N GLY A 236 3.81 -4.26 -3.87
CA GLY A 236 3.56 -2.86 -4.20
C GLY A 236 3.67 -2.58 -5.70
N LEU A 237 4.68 -3.13 -6.36
CA LEU A 237 4.88 -3.00 -7.82
C LEU A 237 3.75 -3.68 -8.61
N ILE A 238 3.31 -4.87 -8.19
CA ILE A 238 2.17 -5.57 -8.80
C ILE A 238 0.89 -4.72 -8.65
N ILE A 239 0.62 -4.18 -7.46
CA ILE A 239 -0.53 -3.31 -7.21
C ILE A 239 -0.52 -2.10 -8.15
N ALA A 240 0.61 -1.38 -8.23
CA ALA A 240 0.73 -0.23 -9.11
C ALA A 240 0.49 -0.59 -10.58
N GLY A 241 1.06 -1.69 -11.05
CA GLY A 241 0.84 -2.18 -12.41
C GLY A 241 -0.63 -2.50 -12.71
N GLU A 242 -1.37 -3.08 -11.74
CA GLU A 242 -2.80 -3.32 -11.88
C GLU A 242 -3.61 -2.03 -11.91
N VAL A 243 -3.29 -1.08 -11.02
CA VAL A 243 -3.96 0.24 -10.98
C VAL A 243 -3.73 0.99 -12.28
N ILE A 244 -2.49 1.06 -12.79
CA ILE A 244 -2.18 1.69 -14.07
C ILE A 244 -2.98 1.06 -15.21
N LYS A 245 -2.98 -0.27 -15.31
CA LYS A 245 -3.75 -0.99 -16.35
C LYS A 245 -5.25 -0.71 -16.26
N ASP A 246 -5.80 -0.61 -15.05
CA ASP A 246 -7.22 -0.31 -14.88
C ASP A 246 -7.55 1.15 -15.23
N LEU A 247 -6.69 2.13 -14.88
CA LEU A 247 -6.89 3.56 -15.18
C LEU A 247 -6.81 3.87 -16.68
N ILE A 248 -5.91 3.17 -17.41
CA ILE A 248 -5.71 3.44 -18.84
C ILE A 248 -6.65 2.66 -19.76
N LYS A 249 -7.44 1.71 -19.24
CA LYS A 249 -8.43 0.98 -20.06
C LYS A 249 -9.35 1.94 -20.80
N GLU A 250 -9.61 1.62 -22.04
CA GLU A 250 -10.72 2.23 -22.79
C GLU A 250 -12.04 1.70 -22.20
N ASN A 251 -12.97 2.61 -21.92
CA ASN A 251 -14.34 2.28 -21.48
C ASN A 251 -15.16 1.78 -22.66
#